data_fa854e249b0bf36394ec6f3dbaaa8429
#
_entry.id   fa854e249b0bf36394ec6f3dbaaa8429
#
_cell.length_a   1.000
_cell.length_b   1.000
_cell.length_c   1.000
_cell.angle_alpha   90.00
_cell.angle_beta   90.00
_cell.angle_gamma   90.00
#
_symmetry.space_group_name_H-M   'P 1'
#
loop_
_entity.id
_entity.type
_entity.pdbx_description
1 polymer ?
#
loop_
_entity_poly.entity_id
_entity_poly.type
_entity_poly.pdbx_seq_one_letter_code
_entity_poly.pdbx_strand_id
1 'polypeptide(L)'
;MEQQNQLKIKKQHSLNWLLKLIVVVTFLLMLAVNALSTLLPLNGVTPQEVSARYPNLFVPAGFTFSIWGAIYLALILYVLYLLGLFRGKNPINEPLLVKTAIVFSVSSLVNTGWIFAFHYGALALSALMTAFLLICLIDIRHIIAAQPLSPREKLFVELPFSLYFGWVTVAVIANITALLVGLGWNGFGLSEPVWAIAILVIGAIIGLLTTLRFRDPAYALVLVWAYGGILANHLSPAGHNGAYPQVAFVTAACMALFLMGITLSLLRKKRTQKS
;
A
#
# COMPACT_ATOMS: atom_id res chain seq x y z
N MET A 1 -11.40 14.31 45.48
CA MET A 1 -12.02 13.42 44.47
C MET A 1 -11.77 13.91 43.04
N GLU A 2 -11.94 15.20 42.77
CA GLU A 2 -11.78 15.77 41.42
C GLU A 2 -10.34 15.71 40.87
N GLN A 3 -9.32 15.97 41.70
CA GLN A 3 -7.93 15.82 41.31
C GLN A 3 -7.52 14.35 41.04
N GLN A 4 -8.07 13.40 41.78
CA GLN A 4 -7.85 11.97 41.48
C GLN A 4 -8.56 11.49 40.22
N ASN A 5 -9.74 12.07 39.91
CA ASN A 5 -10.41 11.84 38.64
C ASN A 5 -9.66 12.48 37.48
N GLN A 6 -9.15 13.69 37.62
CA GLN A 6 -8.32 14.35 36.62
C GLN A 6 -7.01 13.60 36.36
N LEU A 7 -6.38 13.03 37.42
CA LEU A 7 -5.18 12.20 37.29
C LEU A 7 -5.49 10.82 36.67
N LYS A 8 -6.66 10.22 36.96
CA LYS A 8 -7.12 8.99 36.29
C LYS A 8 -7.44 9.23 34.82
N ILE A 9 -8.11 10.34 34.49
CA ILE A 9 -8.40 10.74 33.10
C ILE A 9 -7.09 11.03 32.34
N LYS A 10 -6.14 11.70 32.97
CA LYS A 10 -4.82 11.96 32.37
C LYS A 10 -3.98 10.69 32.17
N LYS A 11 -4.15 9.67 33.00
CA LYS A 11 -3.45 8.38 32.90
C LYS A 11 -4.10 7.44 31.87
N GLN A 12 -5.36 7.68 31.50
CA GLN A 12 -6.12 6.83 30.59
C GLN A 12 -5.88 7.16 29.10
N HIS A 13 -5.20 8.26 28.77
CA HIS A 13 -5.04 8.78 27.40
C HIS A 13 -3.59 8.95 26.93
N SER A 14 -2.59 8.53 27.68
CA SER A 14 -1.24 8.49 27.12
C SER A 14 -1.03 7.19 26.35
N LEU A 15 -0.69 7.30 25.08
CA LEU A 15 -0.27 6.16 24.25
C LEU A 15 0.67 5.29 25.06
N ASN A 16 0.23 4.10 25.46
CA ASN A 16 0.95 3.24 26.41
C ASN A 16 2.36 2.99 25.84
N TRP A 17 3.39 3.13 26.68
CA TRP A 17 4.78 2.89 26.30
C TRP A 17 4.98 1.50 25.69
N LEU A 18 4.24 0.50 26.17
CA LEU A 18 4.27 -0.87 25.64
C LEU A 18 3.79 -0.91 24.17
N LEU A 19 2.71 -0.20 23.84
CA LEU A 19 2.25 -0.12 22.45
C LEU A 19 3.26 0.57 21.54
N LYS A 20 3.91 1.64 22.02
CA LYS A 20 5.00 2.29 21.28
C LYS A 20 6.16 1.33 21.02
N LEU A 21 6.55 0.56 22.04
CA LEU A 21 7.60 -0.45 21.90
C LEU A 21 7.22 -1.53 20.88
N ILE A 22 5.99 -2.06 20.95
CA ILE A 22 5.48 -3.05 19.99
C ILE A 22 5.54 -2.52 18.56
N VAL A 23 5.06 -1.29 18.32
CA VAL A 23 5.12 -0.66 16.99
C VAL A 23 6.56 -0.53 16.51
N VAL A 24 7.46 -0.04 17.34
CA VAL A 24 8.87 0.13 16.96
C VAL A 24 9.51 -1.20 16.62
N VAL A 25 9.33 -2.23 17.48
CA VAL A 25 9.92 -3.56 17.27
C VAL A 25 9.38 -4.22 16.00
N THR A 26 8.05 -4.25 15.82
CA THR A 26 7.43 -4.88 14.64
C THR A 26 7.77 -4.14 13.35
N PHE A 27 7.81 -2.81 13.39
CA PHE A 27 8.21 -1.99 12.24
C PHE A 27 9.69 -2.14 11.89
N LEU A 28 10.59 -2.13 12.88
CA LEU A 28 12.02 -2.36 12.64
C LEU A 28 12.28 -3.75 12.07
N LEU A 29 11.56 -4.76 12.54
CA LEU A 29 11.63 -6.11 11.97
C LEU A 29 11.18 -6.10 10.50
N MET A 30 10.03 -5.50 10.19
CA MET A 30 9.56 -5.35 8.82
C MET A 30 10.58 -4.61 7.96
N LEU A 31 11.10 -3.50 8.44
CA LEU A 31 12.07 -2.68 7.69
C LEU A 31 13.38 -3.44 7.45
N ALA A 32 13.89 -4.14 8.46
CA ALA A 32 15.11 -4.95 8.35
C ALA A 32 14.95 -6.08 7.32
N VAL A 33 13.85 -6.84 7.39
CA VAL A 33 13.61 -7.96 6.45
C VAL A 33 13.43 -7.45 5.02
N ASN A 34 12.71 -6.35 4.81
CA ASN A 34 12.55 -5.76 3.48
C ASN A 34 13.87 -5.16 2.95
N ALA A 35 14.68 -4.52 3.80
CA ALA A 35 16.01 -4.05 3.42
C ALA A 35 16.94 -5.22 3.05
N LEU A 36 16.94 -6.28 3.86
CA LEU A 36 17.73 -7.50 3.59
C LEU A 36 17.27 -8.17 2.28
N SER A 37 15.97 -8.21 1.98
CA SER A 37 15.46 -8.80 0.74
C SER A 37 15.96 -8.11 -0.53
N THR A 38 16.39 -6.85 -0.41
CA THR A 38 16.86 -6.03 -1.55
C THR A 38 18.38 -5.88 -1.55
N LEU A 39 18.99 -5.63 -0.38
CA LEU A 39 20.43 -5.35 -0.25
C LEU A 39 21.29 -6.61 -0.11
N LEU A 40 20.77 -7.62 0.57
CA LEU A 40 21.37 -8.94 0.72
C LEU A 40 20.31 -9.98 0.30
N PRO A 41 20.13 -10.21 -1.01
CA PRO A 41 18.97 -10.88 -1.55
C PRO A 41 18.63 -12.18 -0.82
N LEU A 42 17.47 -12.22 -0.16
CA LEU A 42 16.97 -13.43 0.50
C LEU A 42 16.80 -14.54 -0.54
N ASN A 43 17.30 -15.73 -0.25
CA ASN A 43 17.31 -16.84 -1.20
C ASN A 43 18.01 -16.49 -2.54
N GLY A 44 18.95 -15.54 -2.52
CA GLY A 44 19.74 -15.12 -3.67
C GLY A 44 19.00 -14.29 -4.71
N VAL A 45 17.82 -13.74 -4.39
CA VAL A 45 16.98 -12.98 -5.33
C VAL A 45 16.33 -11.78 -4.65
N THR A 46 16.13 -10.72 -5.43
CA THR A 46 15.37 -9.52 -5.05
C THR A 46 13.86 -9.74 -5.26
N PRO A 47 12.98 -8.92 -4.65
CA PRO A 47 11.52 -9.01 -4.88
C PRO A 47 11.12 -8.87 -6.35
N GLN A 48 11.81 -8.04 -7.13
CA GLN A 48 11.55 -7.88 -8.55
C GLN A 48 11.96 -9.14 -9.35
N GLU A 49 13.07 -9.78 -8.99
CA GLU A 49 13.52 -11.04 -9.63
C GLU A 49 12.58 -12.19 -9.28
N VAL A 50 12.06 -12.27 -8.05
CA VAL A 50 11.00 -13.23 -7.71
C VAL A 50 9.76 -13.00 -8.58
N SER A 51 9.32 -11.74 -8.74
CA SER A 51 8.19 -11.40 -9.60
C SER A 51 8.43 -11.81 -11.06
N ALA A 52 9.64 -11.63 -11.56
CA ALA A 52 10.04 -12.02 -12.93
C ALA A 52 10.06 -13.54 -13.19
N ARG A 53 10.09 -14.37 -12.14
CA ARG A 53 9.99 -15.86 -12.27
C ARG A 53 8.59 -16.30 -12.70
N TYR A 54 7.58 -15.46 -12.56
CA TYR A 54 6.19 -15.73 -12.92
C TYR A 54 5.74 -14.74 -14.01
N PRO A 55 6.26 -14.91 -15.26
CA PRO A 55 6.05 -13.96 -16.33
C PRO A 55 4.55 -13.85 -16.64
N ASN A 56 4.08 -12.60 -16.71
CA ASN A 56 2.72 -12.27 -17.08
C ASN A 56 2.65 -10.80 -17.53
N LEU A 57 1.60 -10.41 -18.23
CA LEU A 57 1.47 -9.06 -18.79
C LEU A 57 1.08 -7.97 -17.76
N PHE A 58 0.90 -8.31 -16.49
CA PHE A 58 0.64 -7.38 -15.40
C PHE A 58 1.91 -6.97 -14.64
N VAL A 59 3.06 -7.61 -14.90
CA VAL A 59 4.33 -7.30 -14.22
C VAL A 59 4.83 -5.91 -14.64
N PRO A 60 5.07 -5.00 -13.70
CA PRO A 60 5.65 -3.69 -14.01
C PRO A 60 7.14 -3.76 -14.26
N ALA A 61 7.70 -2.73 -14.92
CA ALA A 61 9.15 -2.56 -15.05
C ALA A 61 9.83 -2.48 -13.66
N GLY A 62 11.07 -3.01 -13.56
CA GLY A 62 11.77 -3.19 -12.28
C GLY A 62 11.91 -1.92 -11.44
N PHE A 63 12.11 -0.74 -12.07
CA PHE A 63 12.20 0.54 -11.35
C PHE A 63 10.95 0.87 -10.51
N THR A 64 9.79 0.30 -10.87
CA THR A 64 8.51 0.55 -10.19
C THR A 64 8.56 0.12 -8.72
N PHE A 65 9.37 -0.87 -8.39
CA PHE A 65 9.57 -1.35 -7.02
C PHE A 65 10.27 -0.33 -6.10
N SER A 66 10.90 0.72 -6.67
CA SER A 66 11.51 1.82 -5.88
C SER A 66 10.50 2.57 -5.01
N ILE A 67 9.20 2.46 -5.28
CA ILE A 67 8.13 3.03 -4.44
C ILE A 67 8.19 2.55 -2.99
N TRP A 68 8.75 1.36 -2.73
CA TRP A 68 8.97 0.88 -1.36
C TRP A 68 9.82 1.85 -0.54
N GLY A 69 10.81 2.51 -1.16
CA GLY A 69 11.61 3.54 -0.50
C GLY A 69 10.75 4.71 -0.01
N ALA A 70 9.84 5.20 -0.84
CA ALA A 70 8.91 6.27 -0.46
C ALA A 70 7.93 5.84 0.63
N ILE A 71 7.41 4.59 0.54
CA ILE A 71 6.51 4.02 1.55
C ILE A 71 7.22 3.91 2.89
N TYR A 72 8.43 3.33 2.94
CA TYR A 72 9.18 3.17 4.19
C TYR A 72 9.56 4.50 4.81
N LEU A 73 9.99 5.48 4.01
CA LEU A 73 10.24 6.84 4.50
C LEU A 73 8.99 7.44 5.16
N ALA A 74 7.84 7.32 4.51
CA ALA A 74 6.58 7.81 5.05
C ALA A 74 6.18 7.07 6.34
N LEU A 75 6.36 5.74 6.40
CA LEU A 75 6.08 4.94 7.60
C LEU A 75 7.06 5.26 8.75
N ILE A 76 8.33 5.56 8.46
CA ILE A 76 9.29 6.08 9.46
C ILE A 76 8.74 7.38 10.06
N LEU A 77 8.28 8.31 9.23
CA LEU A 77 7.70 9.57 9.70
C LEU A 77 6.45 9.35 10.56
N TYR A 78 5.59 8.38 10.21
CA TYR A 78 4.45 7.97 11.05
C TYR A 78 4.90 7.47 12.42
N VAL A 79 5.89 6.56 12.47
CA VAL A 79 6.41 6.02 13.73
C VAL A 79 7.03 7.12 14.59
N LEU A 80 7.82 8.02 14.00
CA LEU A 80 8.39 9.17 14.71
C LEU A 80 7.29 10.10 15.28
N TYR A 81 6.22 10.35 14.50
CA TYR A 81 5.07 11.12 14.96
C TYR A 81 4.35 10.41 16.13
N LEU A 82 4.17 9.10 16.04
CA LEU A 82 3.59 8.27 17.11
C LEU A 82 4.43 8.32 18.39
N LEU A 83 5.76 8.35 18.27
CA LEU A 83 6.68 8.47 19.40
C LEU A 83 6.69 9.86 20.07
N GLY A 84 6.18 10.87 19.37
CA GLY A 84 6.06 12.22 19.94
C GLY A 84 6.79 13.31 19.17
N LEU A 85 7.55 12.97 18.13
CA LEU A 85 8.22 13.96 17.27
C LEU A 85 7.18 14.65 16.37
N PHE A 86 7.45 15.89 16.02
CA PHE A 86 6.61 16.70 15.09
C PHE A 86 5.17 16.99 15.57
N ARG A 87 4.82 16.67 16.84
CA ARG A 87 3.46 16.83 17.37
C ARG A 87 3.02 18.30 17.51
N GLY A 88 3.95 19.21 17.81
CA GLY A 88 3.64 20.63 18.05
C GLY A 88 2.79 20.86 19.30
N LYS A 89 2.10 22.02 19.36
CA LYS A 89 1.30 22.43 20.52
C LYS A 89 -0.17 21.98 20.47
N ASN A 90 -0.64 21.43 19.32
CA ASN A 90 -2.04 21.03 19.17
C ASN A 90 -2.32 19.71 19.91
N PRO A 91 -3.53 19.52 20.45
CA PRO A 91 -3.95 18.25 21.01
C PRO A 91 -3.87 17.15 19.94
N ILE A 92 -3.48 15.96 20.37
CA ILE A 92 -3.28 14.79 19.52
C ILE A 92 -4.56 13.97 19.56
N ASN A 93 -4.96 13.42 18.43
CA ASN A 93 -6.01 12.42 18.38
C ASN A 93 -5.44 11.05 18.84
N GLU A 94 -5.36 10.87 20.17
CA GLU A 94 -4.84 9.62 20.73
C GLU A 94 -5.62 8.37 20.32
N PRO A 95 -6.97 8.37 20.27
CA PRO A 95 -7.74 7.23 19.78
C PRO A 95 -7.37 6.83 18.34
N LEU A 96 -7.10 7.80 17.48
CA LEU A 96 -6.61 7.56 16.12
C LEU A 96 -5.28 6.82 16.15
N LEU A 97 -4.30 7.36 16.91
CA LEU A 97 -2.96 6.80 16.98
C LEU A 97 -2.95 5.41 17.62
N VAL A 98 -3.74 5.17 18.66
CA VAL A 98 -3.82 3.84 19.30
C VAL A 98 -4.37 2.80 18.32
N LYS A 99 -5.50 3.09 17.67
CA LYS A 99 -6.13 2.14 16.74
C LYS A 99 -5.23 1.86 15.53
N THR A 100 -4.67 2.89 14.91
CA THR A 100 -3.76 2.71 13.77
C THR A 100 -2.49 1.98 14.17
N ALA A 101 -1.93 2.24 15.37
CA ALA A 101 -0.75 1.57 15.88
C ALA A 101 -0.94 0.06 16.06
N ILE A 102 -2.08 -0.37 16.61
CA ILE A 102 -2.40 -1.79 16.81
C ILE A 102 -2.44 -2.51 15.45
N VAL A 103 -3.25 -2.00 14.52
CA VAL A 103 -3.41 -2.64 13.20
C VAL A 103 -2.11 -2.58 12.40
N PHE A 104 -1.35 -1.48 12.52
CA PHE A 104 -0.04 -1.34 11.87
C PHE A 104 0.98 -2.36 12.40
N SER A 105 1.00 -2.63 13.71
CA SER A 105 1.89 -3.66 14.28
C SER A 105 1.59 -5.04 13.68
N VAL A 106 0.30 -5.40 13.55
CA VAL A 106 -0.12 -6.65 12.91
C VAL A 106 0.30 -6.65 11.43
N SER A 107 0.02 -5.56 10.71
CA SER A 107 0.38 -5.45 9.28
C SER A 107 1.89 -5.55 9.04
N SER A 108 2.72 -5.05 9.97
CA SER A 108 4.18 -5.15 9.90
C SER A 108 4.67 -6.59 10.02
N LEU A 109 4.08 -7.38 10.93
CA LEU A 109 4.39 -8.81 11.07
C LEU A 109 3.94 -9.61 9.85
N VAL A 110 2.74 -9.31 9.33
CA VAL A 110 2.21 -9.95 8.13
C VAL A 110 3.09 -9.63 6.91
N ASN A 111 3.51 -8.38 6.74
CA ASN A 111 4.43 -7.98 5.67
C ASN A 111 5.77 -8.73 5.78
N THR A 112 6.33 -8.85 6.98
CA THR A 112 7.55 -9.61 7.24
C THR A 112 7.39 -11.07 6.76
N GLY A 113 6.32 -11.74 7.18
CA GLY A 113 6.02 -13.11 6.75
C GLY A 113 5.77 -13.23 5.24
N TRP A 114 5.12 -12.24 4.64
CA TRP A 114 4.90 -12.18 3.19
C TRP A 114 6.22 -12.18 2.41
N ILE A 115 7.22 -11.39 2.82
CA ILE A 115 8.53 -11.37 2.16
C ILE A 115 9.15 -12.77 2.14
N PHE A 116 9.13 -13.49 3.27
CA PHE A 116 9.65 -14.86 3.30
C PHE A 116 8.83 -15.79 2.39
N ALA A 117 7.50 -15.79 2.52
CA ALA A 117 6.64 -16.63 1.68
C ALA A 117 6.89 -16.40 0.19
N PHE A 118 7.06 -15.13 -0.23
CA PHE A 118 7.30 -14.76 -1.61
C PHE A 118 8.67 -15.21 -2.11
N HIS A 119 9.75 -14.97 -1.34
CA HIS A 119 11.12 -15.33 -1.73
C HIS A 119 11.38 -16.83 -1.76
N TYR A 120 10.67 -17.60 -0.95
CA TYR A 120 10.77 -19.06 -0.93
C TYR A 120 9.74 -19.78 -1.81
N GLY A 121 9.00 -19.04 -2.64
CA GLY A 121 8.09 -19.62 -3.63
C GLY A 121 6.79 -20.21 -3.04
N ALA A 122 6.47 -19.93 -1.79
CA ALA A 122 5.21 -20.34 -1.16
C ALA A 122 4.06 -19.41 -1.64
N LEU A 123 3.74 -19.43 -2.95
CA LEU A 123 2.86 -18.46 -3.62
C LEU A 123 1.47 -18.39 -3.01
N ALA A 124 0.85 -19.51 -2.65
CA ALA A 124 -0.46 -19.50 -2.01
C ALA A 124 -0.42 -18.77 -0.66
N LEU A 125 0.61 -19.03 0.17
CA LEU A 125 0.81 -18.35 1.43
C LEU A 125 1.12 -16.86 1.21
N SER A 126 1.94 -16.53 0.21
CA SER A 126 2.24 -15.15 -0.18
C SER A 126 0.98 -14.39 -0.57
N ALA A 127 0.11 -14.96 -1.40
CA ALA A 127 -1.15 -14.37 -1.80
C ALA A 127 -2.10 -14.16 -0.60
N LEU A 128 -2.22 -15.15 0.29
CA LEU A 128 -3.02 -15.05 1.52
C LEU A 128 -2.50 -13.95 2.45
N MET A 129 -1.18 -13.90 2.68
CA MET A 129 -0.57 -12.86 3.52
C MET A 129 -0.74 -11.46 2.93
N THR A 130 -0.58 -11.30 1.60
CA THR A 130 -0.80 -10.01 0.94
C THR A 130 -2.26 -9.58 1.01
N ALA A 131 -3.21 -10.51 0.86
CA ALA A 131 -4.63 -10.24 1.04
C ALA A 131 -4.96 -9.83 2.49
N PHE A 132 -4.38 -10.51 3.49
CA PHE A 132 -4.55 -10.12 4.89
C PHE A 132 -3.93 -8.75 5.20
N LEU A 133 -2.76 -8.46 4.62
CA LEU A 133 -2.15 -7.14 4.69
C LEU A 133 -3.06 -6.06 4.10
N LEU A 134 -3.71 -6.33 2.97
CA LEU A 134 -4.69 -5.41 2.38
C LEU A 134 -5.87 -5.17 3.33
N ILE A 135 -6.39 -6.20 3.99
CA ILE A 135 -7.46 -6.06 4.99
C ILE A 135 -7.03 -5.14 6.14
N CYS A 136 -5.81 -5.32 6.66
CA CYS A 136 -5.28 -4.42 7.69
C CYS A 136 -5.24 -2.96 7.20
N LEU A 137 -4.82 -2.71 5.96
CA LEU A 137 -4.73 -1.36 5.41
C LEU A 137 -6.11 -0.75 5.11
N ILE A 138 -7.08 -1.56 4.70
CA ILE A 138 -8.49 -1.14 4.59
C ILE A 138 -9.02 -0.72 5.96
N ASP A 139 -8.76 -1.49 7.02
CA ASP A 139 -9.19 -1.14 8.39
C ASP A 139 -8.53 0.16 8.87
N ILE A 140 -7.21 0.29 8.70
CA ILE A 140 -6.51 1.57 8.99
C ILE A 140 -7.15 2.73 8.23
N ARG A 141 -7.48 2.54 6.95
CA ARG A 141 -8.09 3.59 6.14
C ARG A 141 -9.48 3.99 6.67
N HIS A 142 -10.29 3.02 7.12
CA HIS A 142 -11.57 3.29 7.77
C HIS A 142 -11.40 4.02 9.11
N ILE A 143 -10.43 3.62 9.94
CA ILE A 143 -10.10 4.30 11.20
C ILE A 143 -9.75 5.77 10.94
N ILE A 144 -8.91 6.03 9.93
CA ILE A 144 -8.49 7.39 9.55
C ILE A 144 -9.69 8.20 9.02
N ALA A 145 -10.51 7.62 8.14
CA ALA A 145 -11.65 8.31 7.53
C ALA A 145 -12.75 8.67 8.52
N ALA A 146 -12.84 7.98 9.65
CA ALA A 146 -13.83 8.24 10.71
C ALA A 146 -13.47 9.44 11.61
N GLN A 147 -12.30 10.07 11.42
CA GLN A 147 -11.80 11.13 12.30
C GLN A 147 -11.54 12.45 11.56
N PRO A 148 -11.81 13.59 12.19
CA PRO A 148 -11.31 14.87 11.67
C PRO A 148 -9.78 14.92 11.86
N LEU A 149 -9.05 15.16 10.78
CA LEU A 149 -7.59 15.18 10.80
C LEU A 149 -7.04 16.60 10.77
N SER A 150 -6.11 16.89 11.67
CA SER A 150 -5.25 18.07 11.57
C SER A 150 -4.32 17.98 10.35
N PRO A 151 -3.75 19.10 9.86
CA PRO A 151 -2.78 19.09 8.77
C PRO A 151 -1.58 18.17 9.02
N ARG A 152 -1.16 18.03 10.29
CA ARG A 152 -0.07 17.14 10.69
C ARG A 152 -0.48 15.68 10.62
N GLU A 153 -1.67 15.34 11.09
CA GLU A 153 -2.19 13.96 10.99
C GLU A 153 -2.42 13.56 9.54
N LYS A 154 -2.77 14.49 8.66
CA LYS A 154 -2.81 14.22 7.21
C LYS A 154 -1.43 13.87 6.66
N LEU A 155 -0.39 14.59 7.10
CA LEU A 155 0.97 14.36 6.63
C LEU A 155 1.60 13.11 7.25
N PHE A 156 1.47 12.93 8.58
CA PHE A 156 2.20 11.90 9.31
C PHE A 156 1.39 10.62 9.59
N VAL A 157 0.07 10.63 9.35
CA VAL A 157 -0.78 9.45 9.52
C VAL A 157 -1.47 9.09 8.21
N GLU A 158 -2.26 10.01 7.61
CA GLU A 158 -3.01 9.68 6.40
C GLU A 158 -2.11 9.35 5.22
N LEU A 159 -1.16 10.20 4.87
CA LEU A 159 -0.28 10.03 3.71
C LEU A 159 0.53 8.72 3.72
N PRO A 160 1.20 8.32 4.83
CA PRO A 160 1.92 7.05 4.89
C PRO A 160 1.04 5.84 4.57
N PHE A 161 -0.14 5.78 5.16
CA PHE A 161 -1.06 4.66 4.94
C PHE A 161 -1.75 4.72 3.58
N SER A 162 -1.97 5.91 3.00
CA SER A 162 -2.47 6.06 1.64
C SER A 162 -1.48 5.50 0.60
N LEU A 163 -0.18 5.81 0.76
CA LEU A 163 0.86 5.28 -0.12
C LEU A 163 0.96 3.75 0.01
N TYR A 164 1.00 3.25 1.24
CA TYR A 164 1.12 1.83 1.50
C TYR A 164 -0.10 1.05 1.01
N PHE A 165 -1.32 1.57 1.25
CA PHE A 165 -2.57 0.98 0.80
C PHE A 165 -2.64 0.90 -0.73
N GLY A 166 -2.29 1.99 -1.43
CA GLY A 166 -2.27 2.02 -2.90
C GLY A 166 -1.35 0.95 -3.48
N TRP A 167 -0.13 0.82 -2.94
CA TRP A 167 0.83 -0.18 -3.40
C TRP A 167 0.39 -1.62 -3.12
N VAL A 168 -0.12 -1.89 -1.91
CA VAL A 168 -0.58 -3.24 -1.55
C VAL A 168 -1.82 -3.65 -2.35
N THR A 169 -2.69 -2.70 -2.75
CA THR A 169 -3.81 -2.99 -3.66
C THR A 169 -3.33 -3.60 -4.98
N VAL A 170 -2.26 -3.06 -5.56
CA VAL A 170 -1.65 -3.62 -6.78
C VAL A 170 -0.89 -4.91 -6.48
N ALA A 171 -0.18 -4.96 -5.35
CA ALA A 171 0.60 -6.12 -4.96
C ALA A 171 -0.26 -7.37 -4.75
N VAL A 172 -1.49 -7.26 -4.22
CA VAL A 172 -2.42 -8.39 -4.09
C VAL A 172 -2.78 -8.95 -5.46
N ILE A 173 -3.09 -8.09 -6.44
CA ILE A 173 -3.38 -8.52 -7.81
C ILE A 173 -2.17 -9.24 -8.40
N ALA A 174 -0.98 -8.66 -8.26
CA ALA A 174 0.27 -9.27 -8.75
C ALA A 174 0.56 -10.63 -8.09
N ASN A 175 0.35 -10.78 -6.77
CA ASN A 175 0.55 -12.05 -6.06
C ASN A 175 -0.45 -13.13 -6.50
N ILE A 176 -1.73 -12.76 -6.70
CA ILE A 176 -2.74 -13.69 -7.23
C ILE A 176 -2.37 -14.11 -8.66
N THR A 177 -1.94 -13.17 -9.49
CA THR A 177 -1.50 -13.47 -10.88
C THR A 177 -0.28 -14.40 -10.86
N ALA A 178 0.73 -14.13 -10.02
CA ALA A 178 1.89 -14.99 -9.88
C ALA A 178 1.51 -16.40 -9.39
N LEU A 179 0.56 -16.51 -8.45
CA LEU A 179 0.03 -17.80 -8.00
C LEU A 179 -0.62 -18.58 -9.15
N LEU A 180 -1.48 -17.93 -9.95
CA LEU A 180 -2.15 -18.58 -11.08
C LEU A 180 -1.15 -19.06 -12.13
N VAL A 181 -0.15 -18.25 -12.46
CA VAL A 181 0.95 -18.63 -13.36
C VAL A 181 1.75 -19.80 -12.77
N GLY A 182 2.10 -19.72 -11.50
CA GLY A 182 2.86 -20.80 -10.83
C GLY A 182 2.10 -22.13 -10.73
N LEU A 183 0.76 -22.11 -10.74
CA LEU A 183 -0.10 -23.30 -10.80
C LEU A 183 -0.32 -23.82 -12.22
N GLY A 184 0.22 -23.15 -13.24
CA GLY A 184 -0.01 -23.52 -14.64
C GLY A 184 -1.46 -23.33 -15.09
N TRP A 185 -2.18 -22.35 -14.50
CA TRP A 185 -3.57 -22.08 -14.86
C TRP A 185 -3.70 -21.64 -16.32
N ASN A 186 -4.57 -22.30 -17.08
CA ASN A 186 -4.73 -22.10 -18.52
C ASN A 186 -5.62 -20.91 -18.92
N GLY A 187 -6.03 -20.09 -17.96
CA GLY A 187 -6.86 -18.90 -18.25
C GLY A 187 -8.26 -19.22 -18.82
N PHE A 188 -8.83 -20.40 -18.55
CA PHE A 188 -10.06 -20.90 -19.18
C PHE A 188 -9.99 -20.90 -20.71
N GLY A 189 -8.80 -21.06 -21.29
CA GLY A 189 -8.56 -21.05 -22.72
C GLY A 189 -8.56 -19.65 -23.36
N LEU A 190 -8.69 -18.58 -22.59
CA LEU A 190 -8.54 -17.21 -23.07
C LEU A 190 -7.07 -16.82 -23.23
N SER A 191 -6.77 -15.95 -24.19
CA SER A 191 -5.41 -15.49 -24.42
C SER A 191 -4.89 -14.61 -23.26
N GLU A 192 -3.57 -14.63 -23.05
CA GLU A 192 -2.92 -13.86 -22.01
C GLU A 192 -3.24 -12.33 -22.07
N PRO A 193 -3.27 -11.66 -23.24
CA PRO A 193 -3.68 -10.25 -23.33
C PRO A 193 -5.11 -9.98 -22.86
N VAL A 194 -6.05 -10.90 -23.10
CA VAL A 194 -7.45 -10.75 -22.64
C VAL A 194 -7.50 -10.77 -21.11
N TRP A 195 -6.76 -11.68 -20.48
CA TRP A 195 -6.67 -11.73 -19.03
C TRP A 195 -5.97 -10.51 -18.43
N ALA A 196 -4.90 -10.05 -19.06
CA ALA A 196 -4.20 -8.85 -18.62
C ALA A 196 -5.13 -7.62 -18.67
N ILE A 197 -5.88 -7.46 -19.74
CA ILE A 197 -6.87 -6.38 -19.88
C ILE A 197 -7.96 -6.50 -18.81
N ALA A 198 -8.50 -7.70 -18.57
CA ALA A 198 -9.51 -7.91 -17.55
C ALA A 198 -9.00 -7.52 -16.15
N ILE A 199 -7.79 -7.95 -15.78
CA ILE A 199 -7.16 -7.63 -14.49
C ILE A 199 -6.89 -6.13 -14.37
N LEU A 200 -6.38 -5.48 -15.41
CA LEU A 200 -6.15 -4.04 -15.43
C LEU A 200 -7.45 -3.25 -15.22
N VAL A 201 -8.51 -3.63 -15.90
CA VAL A 201 -9.82 -2.97 -15.77
C VAL A 201 -10.42 -3.19 -14.38
N ILE A 202 -10.39 -4.42 -13.86
CA ILE A 202 -10.86 -4.73 -12.49
C ILE A 202 -10.07 -3.91 -11.47
N GLY A 203 -8.75 -3.89 -11.56
CA GLY A 203 -7.89 -3.08 -10.70
C GLY A 203 -8.19 -1.58 -10.81
N ALA A 204 -8.47 -1.08 -12.02
CA ALA A 204 -8.84 0.31 -12.24
C ALA A 204 -10.20 0.66 -11.60
N ILE A 205 -11.19 -0.21 -11.72
CA ILE A 205 -12.50 -0.02 -11.07
C ILE A 205 -12.34 0.03 -9.55
N ILE A 206 -11.65 -0.94 -8.96
CA ILE A 206 -11.39 -0.97 -7.51
C ILE A 206 -10.65 0.30 -7.07
N GLY A 207 -9.59 0.67 -7.78
CA GLY A 207 -8.78 1.84 -7.48
C GLY A 207 -9.56 3.15 -7.58
N LEU A 208 -10.35 3.33 -8.64
CA LEU A 208 -11.19 4.51 -8.84
C LEU A 208 -12.26 4.63 -7.76
N LEU A 209 -13.00 3.55 -7.48
CA LEU A 209 -14.03 3.52 -6.45
C LEU A 209 -13.44 3.84 -5.07
N THR A 210 -12.29 3.26 -4.74
CA THR A 210 -11.57 3.53 -3.48
C THR A 210 -11.13 4.98 -3.39
N THR A 211 -10.56 5.53 -4.46
CA THR A 211 -10.14 6.94 -4.55
C THR A 211 -11.30 7.89 -4.31
N LEU A 212 -12.43 7.64 -4.96
CA LEU A 212 -13.63 8.51 -4.85
C LEU A 212 -14.30 8.37 -3.48
N ARG A 213 -14.39 7.16 -2.92
CA ARG A 213 -14.97 6.89 -1.61
C ARG A 213 -14.22 7.60 -0.48
N PHE A 214 -12.90 7.47 -0.47
CA PHE A 214 -12.05 8.04 0.57
C PHE A 214 -11.53 9.45 0.25
N ARG A 215 -11.77 9.95 -0.97
CA ARG A 215 -11.20 11.22 -1.47
C ARG A 215 -9.69 11.29 -1.26
N ASP A 216 -9.00 10.23 -1.64
CA ASP A 216 -7.57 10.00 -1.37
C ASP A 216 -6.73 10.11 -2.65
N PRO A 217 -6.22 11.30 -2.99
CA PRO A 217 -5.39 11.48 -4.17
C PRO A 217 -4.02 10.79 -4.06
N ALA A 218 -3.48 10.62 -2.83
CA ALA A 218 -2.19 9.96 -2.64
C ALA A 218 -2.26 8.47 -2.96
N TYR A 219 -3.34 7.78 -2.55
CA TYR A 219 -3.64 6.42 -2.97
C TYR A 219 -3.70 6.29 -4.49
N ALA A 220 -4.44 7.18 -5.16
CA ALA A 220 -4.57 7.14 -6.62
C ALA A 220 -3.25 7.41 -7.35
N LEU A 221 -2.38 8.29 -6.84
CA LEU A 221 -1.05 8.54 -7.40
C LEU A 221 -0.17 7.29 -7.38
N VAL A 222 -0.29 6.45 -6.36
CA VAL A 222 0.40 5.17 -6.33
C VAL A 222 -0.09 4.23 -7.43
N LEU A 223 -1.40 4.22 -7.70
CA LEU A 223 -1.95 3.43 -8.81
C LEU A 223 -1.45 3.96 -10.17
N VAL A 224 -1.37 5.28 -10.35
CA VAL A 224 -0.76 5.89 -11.55
C VAL A 224 0.70 5.46 -11.69
N TRP A 225 1.47 5.45 -10.60
CA TRP A 225 2.85 4.95 -10.61
C TRP A 225 2.95 3.48 -11.02
N ALA A 226 2.13 2.62 -10.42
CA ALA A 226 2.15 1.19 -10.70
C ALA A 226 1.77 0.88 -12.15
N TYR A 227 0.68 1.49 -12.64
CA TYR A 227 0.26 1.34 -14.03
C TYR A 227 1.24 1.99 -15.01
N GLY A 228 1.88 3.09 -14.61
CA GLY A 228 3.00 3.69 -15.35
C GLY A 228 4.16 2.72 -15.52
N GLY A 229 4.48 1.96 -14.47
CA GLY A 229 5.48 0.89 -14.53
C GLY A 229 5.07 -0.27 -15.43
N ILE A 230 3.80 -0.68 -15.43
CA ILE A 230 3.27 -1.70 -16.36
C ILE A 230 3.36 -1.18 -17.80
N LEU A 231 2.92 0.04 -18.05
CA LEU A 231 3.00 0.67 -19.38
C LEU A 231 4.46 0.75 -19.87
N ALA A 232 5.37 1.18 -19.00
CA ALA A 232 6.80 1.24 -19.32
C ALA A 232 7.35 -0.14 -19.70
N ASN A 233 6.96 -1.21 -19.00
CA ASN A 233 7.36 -2.58 -19.33
C ASN A 233 6.82 -3.02 -20.70
N HIS A 234 5.59 -2.61 -21.05
CA HIS A 234 5.01 -2.93 -22.36
C HIS A 234 5.70 -2.20 -23.52
N LEU A 235 6.17 -0.97 -23.30
CA LEU A 235 6.78 -0.14 -24.35
C LEU A 235 8.30 -0.32 -24.44
N SER A 236 8.96 -0.72 -23.35
CA SER A 236 10.42 -0.84 -23.27
C SER A 236 10.96 -1.99 -24.13
N PRO A 237 12.07 -1.78 -24.88
CA PRO A 237 12.80 -2.87 -25.53
C PRO A 237 13.28 -3.96 -24.58
N ALA A 238 13.55 -3.64 -23.32
CA ALA A 238 13.92 -4.60 -22.29
C ALA A 238 12.72 -5.35 -21.69
N GLY A 239 11.49 -4.97 -22.04
CA GLY A 239 10.25 -5.63 -21.64
C GLY A 239 9.56 -6.30 -22.84
N HIS A 240 8.31 -5.92 -23.10
CA HIS A 240 7.52 -6.52 -24.17
C HIS A 240 7.72 -5.86 -25.54
N ASN A 241 8.49 -4.79 -25.64
CA ASN A 241 8.86 -4.11 -26.90
C ASN A 241 7.67 -3.79 -27.82
N GLY A 242 6.56 -3.35 -27.26
CA GLY A 242 5.34 -3.01 -28.02
C GLY A 242 4.54 -4.21 -28.54
N ALA A 243 4.87 -5.46 -28.17
CA ALA A 243 4.20 -6.67 -28.69
C ALA A 243 2.70 -6.74 -28.37
N TYR A 244 2.25 -6.01 -27.33
CA TYR A 244 0.85 -6.02 -26.87
C TYR A 244 0.24 -4.61 -26.84
N PRO A 245 0.02 -3.95 -28.01
CA PRO A 245 -0.43 -2.56 -28.06
C PRO A 245 -1.80 -2.34 -27.41
N GLN A 246 -2.69 -3.34 -27.46
CA GLN A 246 -3.99 -3.29 -26.79
C GLN A 246 -3.87 -3.24 -25.27
N VAL A 247 -2.92 -3.97 -24.66
CA VAL A 247 -2.65 -3.93 -23.22
C VAL A 247 -2.07 -2.57 -22.81
N ALA A 248 -1.11 -2.07 -23.59
CA ALA A 248 -0.52 -0.75 -23.37
C ALA A 248 -1.57 0.37 -23.45
N PHE A 249 -2.48 0.32 -24.45
CA PHE A 249 -3.58 1.27 -24.59
C PHE A 249 -4.52 1.26 -23.39
N VAL A 250 -4.98 0.07 -22.95
CA VAL A 250 -5.87 -0.07 -21.79
C VAL A 250 -5.17 0.41 -20.52
N THR A 251 -3.89 0.10 -20.35
CA THR A 251 -3.10 0.59 -19.20
C THR A 251 -3.08 2.12 -19.15
N ALA A 252 -2.81 2.78 -20.29
CA ALA A 252 -2.82 4.24 -20.39
C ALA A 252 -4.22 4.84 -20.11
N ALA A 253 -5.28 4.20 -20.63
CA ALA A 253 -6.65 4.61 -20.35
C ALA A 253 -7.00 4.50 -18.84
N CYS A 254 -6.59 3.42 -18.17
CA CYS A 254 -6.76 3.26 -16.73
C CYS A 254 -6.00 4.35 -15.94
N MET A 255 -4.79 4.71 -16.36
CA MET A 255 -4.05 5.83 -15.75
C MET A 255 -4.81 7.16 -15.88
N ALA A 256 -5.39 7.43 -17.05
CA ALA A 256 -6.21 8.63 -17.26
C ALA A 256 -7.44 8.65 -16.31
N LEU A 257 -8.09 7.49 -16.09
CA LEU A 257 -9.19 7.36 -15.13
C LEU A 257 -8.73 7.67 -13.68
N PHE A 258 -7.56 7.23 -13.26
CA PHE A 258 -7.02 7.58 -11.95
C PHE A 258 -6.74 9.07 -11.82
N LEU A 259 -6.14 9.71 -12.83
CA LEU A 259 -5.90 11.17 -12.85
C LEU A 259 -7.22 11.95 -12.80
N MET A 260 -8.25 11.50 -13.50
CA MET A 260 -9.59 12.06 -13.39
C MET A 260 -10.16 11.88 -11.98
N GLY A 261 -10.01 10.71 -11.37
CA GLY A 261 -10.41 10.43 -9.98
C GLY A 261 -9.74 11.35 -8.97
N ILE A 262 -8.44 11.63 -9.14
CA ILE A 262 -7.69 12.60 -8.34
C ILE A 262 -8.32 13.99 -8.47
N THR A 263 -8.53 14.47 -9.70
CA THR A 263 -9.10 15.77 -9.99
C THR A 263 -10.48 15.94 -9.34
N LEU A 264 -11.37 14.94 -9.52
CA LEU A 264 -12.70 14.94 -8.90
C LEU A 264 -12.64 14.94 -7.37
N SER A 265 -11.70 14.20 -6.77
CA SER A 265 -11.50 14.16 -5.32
C SER A 265 -11.08 15.52 -4.76
N LEU A 266 -10.18 16.22 -5.46
CA LEU A 266 -9.71 17.55 -5.08
C LEU A 266 -10.79 18.63 -5.23
N LEU A 267 -11.59 18.60 -6.31
CA LEU A 267 -12.69 19.53 -6.54
C LEU A 267 -13.80 19.38 -5.48
N ARG A 268 -14.17 18.16 -5.13
CA ARG A 268 -15.17 17.89 -4.07
C ARG A 268 -14.71 18.38 -2.71
N LYS A 269 -13.41 18.27 -2.38
CA LYS A 269 -12.84 18.76 -1.13
C LYS A 269 -12.95 20.28 -0.99
N LYS A 270 -12.75 21.03 -2.08
CA LYS A 270 -12.89 22.49 -2.09
C LYS A 270 -14.34 22.96 -1.86
N ARG A 271 -15.35 22.23 -2.35
CA ARG A 271 -16.76 22.57 -2.16
C ARG A 271 -17.21 22.40 -0.70
N THR A 272 -16.76 21.35 -0.02
CA THR A 272 -17.12 21.07 1.39
C THR A 272 -16.46 22.05 2.38
N GLN A 273 -15.42 22.78 1.99
CA GLN A 273 -14.77 23.81 2.82
C GLN A 273 -15.38 25.21 2.64
N LYS A 274 -16.23 25.42 1.62
CA LYS A 274 -16.88 26.71 1.32
C LYS A 274 -18.35 26.76 1.77
N SER A 275 -18.94 25.64 2.15
CA SER A 275 -20.26 25.52 2.78
C SER A 275 -20.12 25.39 4.29
#